data_f276e7c9b9f1caea85c5b1787a04005d
#
_entry.id   f276e7c9b9f1caea85c5b1787a04005d
#
_cell.length_a   1.000
_cell.length_b   1.000
_cell.length_c   1.000
_cell.angle_alpha   90.00
_cell.angle_beta   90.00
_cell.angle_gamma   90.00
#
_symmetry.space_group_name_H-M   'P 1'
#
loop_
_entity.id
_entity.type
_entity.pdbx_description
1 polymer ?
#
loop_
_entity_poly.entity_id
_entity_poly.type
_entity_poly.pdbx_seq_one_letter_code
_entity_poly.pdbx_strand_id
1 'polypeptide(L)'
;MPKNYFLQTRDPDILEMKRGGAYLSAFGLPFLLAGLFVLQIPFDIVPVHLEERPIVLALLLPLGFVFTIAGAALVFGRSGVTINRRDRTVARWWGVLAPVKRTEYRLDAFEYILLDIHAGDKNTGDTCIVHLVGSGNTVPFYIPSPADYEGARKASEQLSDFLGIPFEDAVVEGQGDTN
;
A
#
# COMPACT_ATOMS: atom_id res chain seq x y z
N MET A 1 -3.99 19.45 -14.77
CA MET A 1 -4.36 18.10 -15.23
C MET A 1 -4.90 17.35 -14.04
N PRO A 2 -6.11 16.79 -14.06
CA PRO A 2 -6.61 16.00 -12.95
C PRO A 2 -5.69 14.79 -12.78
N LYS A 3 -5.13 14.62 -11.59
CA LYS A 3 -4.39 13.41 -11.25
C LYS A 3 -5.40 12.27 -11.21
N ASN A 4 -5.38 11.40 -12.20
CA ASN A 4 -6.11 10.14 -12.10
C ASN A 4 -5.44 9.29 -11.03
N TYR A 5 -6.09 9.13 -9.91
CA TYR A 5 -5.61 8.35 -8.77
C TYR A 5 -5.67 6.85 -9.05
N PHE A 6 -6.58 6.45 -9.92
CA PHE A 6 -6.68 5.08 -10.40
C PHE A 6 -5.98 4.94 -11.74
N LEU A 7 -5.09 3.97 -11.84
CA LEU A 7 -4.53 3.55 -13.12
C LEU A 7 -5.58 2.69 -13.81
N GLN A 8 -6.20 3.24 -14.84
CA GLN A 8 -7.00 2.44 -15.75
C GLN A 8 -6.03 1.53 -16.50
N THR A 9 -6.17 0.24 -16.35
CA THR A 9 -5.41 -0.76 -17.11
C THR A 9 -5.79 -0.70 -18.58
N ARG A 10 -5.16 -1.52 -19.42
CA ARG A 10 -5.58 -1.67 -20.84
C ARG A 10 -7.01 -2.17 -20.98
N ASP A 11 -7.54 -2.83 -19.94
CA ASP A 11 -8.91 -3.29 -19.86
C ASP A 11 -9.77 -2.21 -19.16
N PRO A 12 -10.81 -1.68 -19.81
CA PRO A 12 -11.68 -0.67 -19.23
C PRO A 12 -12.47 -1.18 -18.01
N ASP A 13 -12.61 -2.50 -17.86
CA ASP A 13 -13.31 -3.13 -16.74
C ASP A 13 -12.44 -3.34 -15.50
N ILE A 14 -11.15 -2.98 -15.57
CA ILE A 14 -10.20 -3.16 -14.48
C ILE A 14 -9.62 -1.83 -14.04
N LEU A 15 -9.87 -1.47 -12.78
CA LEU A 15 -9.18 -0.40 -12.07
C LEU A 15 -8.10 -0.97 -11.16
N GLU A 16 -6.90 -0.44 -11.27
CA GLU A 16 -5.78 -0.84 -10.42
C GLU A 16 -5.21 0.38 -9.69
N MET A 17 -5.08 0.25 -8.38
CA MET A 17 -4.39 1.21 -7.55
C MET A 17 -3.16 0.54 -6.96
N LYS A 18 -1.98 1.04 -7.32
CA LYS A 18 -0.70 0.58 -6.79
C LYS A 18 -0.23 1.50 -5.69
N ARG A 19 0.07 0.93 -4.54
CA ARG A 19 0.72 1.59 -3.43
C ARG A 19 2.12 1.01 -3.28
N GLY A 20 3.09 1.86 -3.23
CA GLY A 20 4.50 1.50 -3.11
C GLY A 20 5.26 2.62 -3.79
N GLY A 21 5.99 3.39 -3.03
CA GLY A 21 6.49 4.63 -3.50
C GLY A 21 8.00 4.68 -3.60
N ALA A 22 8.47 5.61 -4.40
CA ALA A 22 9.87 6.00 -4.49
C ALA A 22 10.49 6.28 -3.10
N TYR A 23 9.68 6.75 -2.14
CA TYR A 23 10.10 7.01 -0.77
C TYR A 23 10.56 5.75 -0.03
N LEU A 24 9.75 4.70 -0.03
CA LEU A 24 10.09 3.43 0.60
C LEU A 24 11.29 2.78 -0.09
N SER A 25 11.34 2.86 -1.43
CA SER A 25 12.48 2.36 -2.20
C SER A 25 13.76 3.15 -1.91
N ALA A 26 13.69 4.48 -1.83
CA ALA A 26 14.84 5.32 -1.49
C ALA A 26 15.34 5.05 -0.06
N PHE A 27 14.43 4.84 0.89
CA PHE A 27 14.78 4.48 2.26
C PHE A 27 15.34 3.06 2.37
N GLY A 28 14.81 2.11 1.61
CA GLY A 28 15.26 0.71 1.63
C GLY A 28 16.60 0.47 0.95
N LEU A 29 16.99 1.32 -0.01
CA LEU A 29 18.20 1.16 -0.81
C LEU A 29 19.49 1.13 0.04
N PRO A 30 19.72 2.04 1.00
CA PRO A 30 20.88 1.98 1.88
C PRO A 30 20.99 0.67 2.65
N PHE A 31 19.86 0.15 3.16
CA PHE A 31 19.83 -1.12 3.89
C PHE A 31 20.19 -2.29 2.97
N LEU A 32 19.64 -2.31 1.76
CA LEU A 32 19.93 -3.33 0.77
C LEU A 32 21.43 -3.34 0.41
N LEU A 33 21.99 -2.16 0.13
CA LEU A 33 23.41 -2.02 -0.22
C LEU A 33 24.32 -2.40 0.95
N ALA A 34 24.01 -1.95 2.17
CA ALA A 34 24.76 -2.30 3.36
C ALA A 34 24.73 -3.81 3.63
N GLY A 35 23.56 -4.43 3.51
CA GLY A 35 23.42 -5.88 3.67
C GLY A 35 24.22 -6.66 2.63
N LEU A 36 24.12 -6.28 1.36
CA LEU A 36 24.90 -6.88 0.29
C LEU A 36 26.41 -6.71 0.48
N PHE A 37 26.84 -5.53 0.94
CA PHE A 37 28.25 -5.28 1.25
C PHE A 37 28.75 -6.18 2.37
N VAL A 38 28.01 -6.31 3.46
CA VAL A 38 28.37 -7.19 4.59
C VAL A 38 28.42 -8.64 4.15
N LEU A 39 27.53 -9.09 3.29
CA LEU A 39 27.52 -10.47 2.77
C LEU A 39 28.72 -10.78 1.86
N GLN A 40 29.42 -9.79 1.32
CA GLN A 40 30.63 -10.01 0.49
C GLN A 40 31.88 -10.35 1.31
N ILE A 41 31.89 -9.95 2.60
CA ILE A 41 33.04 -10.14 3.49
C ILE A 41 33.43 -11.63 3.66
N PRO A 42 32.48 -12.58 3.89
CA PRO A 42 32.78 -13.99 4.03
C PRO A 42 33.39 -14.65 2.78
N PHE A 43 33.12 -14.08 1.60
CA PHE A 43 33.61 -14.61 0.32
C PHE A 43 34.95 -14.01 -0.10
N ASP A 44 35.63 -13.27 0.79
CA ASP A 44 36.90 -12.58 0.54
C ASP A 44 36.88 -11.63 -0.70
N ILE A 45 35.68 -11.19 -1.10
CA ILE A 45 35.51 -10.21 -2.19
C ILE A 45 35.99 -8.83 -1.72
N VAL A 46 35.76 -8.53 -0.43
CA VAL A 46 36.28 -7.33 0.24
C VAL A 46 37.40 -7.78 1.19
N PRO A 47 38.63 -7.37 0.99
CA PRO A 47 39.75 -7.79 1.83
C PRO A 47 39.69 -7.05 3.19
N VAL A 48 39.00 -7.64 4.15
CA VAL A 48 38.95 -7.17 5.53
C VAL A 48 39.80 -8.10 6.39
N HIS A 49 40.82 -7.55 7.03
CA HIS A 49 41.65 -8.30 7.97
C HIS A 49 40.92 -8.33 9.33
N LEU A 50 40.27 -9.45 9.63
CA LEU A 50 39.61 -9.69 10.88
C LEU A 50 40.40 -10.65 11.75
N GLU A 51 40.94 -10.19 12.88
CA GLU A 51 41.75 -11.03 13.78
C GLU A 51 40.92 -12.17 14.41
N GLU A 52 39.63 -11.96 14.66
CA GLU A 52 38.69 -12.94 15.22
C GLU A 52 37.64 -13.39 14.17
N ARG A 53 38.10 -13.88 13.02
CA ARG A 53 37.24 -14.29 11.88
C ARG A 53 35.97 -15.07 12.25
N PRO A 54 36.02 -16.17 13.06
CA PRO A 54 34.83 -17.00 13.22
C PRO A 54 33.71 -16.31 14.00
N ILE A 55 34.04 -15.54 15.05
CA ILE A 55 33.04 -14.84 15.88
C ILE A 55 32.44 -13.69 15.10
N VAL A 56 33.27 -12.90 14.40
CA VAL A 56 32.82 -11.76 13.60
C VAL A 56 31.93 -12.23 12.46
N LEU A 57 32.27 -13.31 11.79
CA LEU A 57 31.45 -13.88 10.71
C LEU A 57 30.13 -14.43 11.23
N ALA A 58 30.11 -15.05 12.41
CA ALA A 58 28.87 -15.54 13.05
C ALA A 58 27.86 -14.41 13.36
N LEU A 59 28.35 -13.19 13.60
CA LEU A 59 27.51 -12.01 13.83
C LEU A 59 27.18 -11.28 12.52
N LEU A 60 28.14 -11.10 11.64
CA LEU A 60 27.95 -10.32 10.40
C LEU A 60 27.06 -11.03 9.39
N LEU A 61 27.12 -12.34 9.27
CA LEU A 61 26.29 -13.08 8.32
C LEU A 61 24.79 -12.90 8.59
N PRO A 62 24.28 -13.20 9.80
CA PRO A 62 22.87 -12.97 10.09
C PRO A 62 22.45 -11.51 9.91
N LEU A 63 23.31 -10.57 10.34
CA LEU A 63 23.07 -9.13 10.20
C LEU A 63 22.95 -8.74 8.73
N GLY A 64 23.91 -9.17 7.88
CA GLY A 64 23.89 -8.96 6.45
C GLY A 64 22.63 -9.50 5.77
N PHE A 65 22.20 -10.71 6.14
CA PHE A 65 20.93 -11.29 5.66
C PHE A 65 19.72 -10.48 6.07
N VAL A 66 19.63 -10.07 7.34
CA VAL A 66 18.49 -9.24 7.85
C VAL A 66 18.43 -7.93 7.09
N PHE A 67 19.53 -7.22 6.93
CA PHE A 67 19.58 -5.95 6.20
C PHE A 67 19.25 -6.14 4.71
N THR A 68 19.75 -7.19 4.08
CA THR A 68 19.45 -7.50 2.67
C THR A 68 17.97 -7.80 2.47
N ILE A 69 17.38 -8.66 3.32
CA ILE A 69 15.96 -9.03 3.22
C ILE A 69 15.07 -7.83 3.51
N ALA A 70 15.35 -7.08 4.58
CA ALA A 70 14.59 -5.88 4.93
C ALA A 70 14.70 -4.81 3.83
N GLY A 71 15.92 -4.54 3.35
CA GLY A 71 16.17 -3.62 2.25
C GLY A 71 15.46 -4.04 0.97
N ALA A 72 15.52 -5.32 0.60
CA ALA A 72 14.83 -5.85 -0.57
C ALA A 72 13.30 -5.74 -0.44
N ALA A 73 12.75 -6.03 0.74
CA ALA A 73 11.32 -5.87 1.01
C ALA A 73 10.86 -4.41 0.89
N LEU A 74 11.66 -3.45 1.35
CA LEU A 74 11.38 -2.02 1.24
C LEU A 74 11.53 -1.50 -0.21
N VAL A 75 12.56 -1.96 -0.93
CA VAL A 75 12.83 -1.50 -2.31
C VAL A 75 11.83 -2.09 -3.30
N PHE A 76 11.55 -3.39 -3.20
CA PHE A 76 10.75 -4.13 -4.17
C PHE A 76 9.33 -4.41 -3.70
N GLY A 77 9.02 -4.17 -2.41
CA GLY A 77 7.69 -4.37 -1.85
C GLY A 77 6.67 -3.48 -2.54
N ARG A 78 5.60 -4.10 -3.03
CA ARG A 78 4.48 -3.44 -3.69
C ARG A 78 3.19 -3.99 -3.10
N SER A 79 2.22 -3.12 -2.97
CA SER A 79 0.87 -3.51 -2.61
C SER A 79 -0.12 -2.75 -3.48
N GLY A 80 -1.29 -3.29 -3.64
CA GLY A 80 -2.31 -2.62 -4.43
C GLY A 80 -3.69 -3.21 -4.21
N VAL A 81 -4.64 -2.51 -4.82
CA VAL A 81 -6.03 -2.94 -4.92
C VAL A 81 -6.35 -3.03 -6.40
N THR A 82 -6.92 -4.14 -6.80
CA THR A 82 -7.43 -4.36 -8.16
C THR A 82 -8.93 -4.57 -8.07
N ILE A 83 -9.68 -3.79 -8.80
CA ILE A 83 -11.13 -3.87 -8.88
C ILE A 83 -11.47 -4.33 -10.29
N ASN A 84 -12.13 -5.48 -10.40
CA ASN A 84 -12.58 -6.05 -11.66
C ASN A 84 -14.11 -5.98 -11.71
N ARG A 85 -14.62 -5.10 -12.55
CA ARG A 85 -16.05 -4.92 -12.75
C ARG A 85 -16.68 -6.12 -13.43
N ARG A 86 -15.98 -6.75 -14.38
CA ARG A 86 -16.47 -7.90 -15.15
C ARG A 86 -16.69 -9.12 -14.27
N ASP A 87 -15.70 -9.43 -13.40
CA ASP A 87 -15.75 -10.57 -12.50
C ASP A 87 -16.44 -10.23 -11.18
N ARG A 88 -16.84 -8.95 -11.00
CA ARG A 88 -17.43 -8.42 -9.77
C ARG A 88 -16.60 -8.74 -8.53
N THR A 89 -15.29 -8.49 -8.61
CA THR A 89 -14.35 -8.76 -7.54
C THR A 89 -13.51 -7.55 -7.20
N VAL A 90 -13.19 -7.39 -5.92
CA VAL A 90 -12.16 -6.48 -5.44
C VAL A 90 -11.10 -7.32 -4.74
N ALA A 91 -9.85 -7.11 -5.11
CA ALA A 91 -8.73 -7.85 -4.59
C ALA A 91 -7.68 -6.92 -4.02
N ARG A 92 -7.24 -7.21 -2.79
CA ARG A 92 -6.03 -6.62 -2.23
C ARG A 92 -4.88 -7.58 -2.45
N TRP A 93 -3.78 -7.07 -2.95
CA TRP A 93 -2.58 -7.88 -3.13
C TRP A 93 -1.36 -7.19 -2.54
N TRP A 94 -0.42 -8.01 -2.13
CA TRP A 94 0.90 -7.60 -1.67
C TRP A 94 1.94 -8.58 -2.20
N GLY A 95 3.12 -8.05 -2.52
CA GLY A 95 4.23 -8.89 -2.98
C GLY A 95 5.53 -8.14 -3.14
N VAL A 96 6.58 -8.90 -3.39
CA VAL A 96 7.91 -8.41 -3.74
C VAL A 96 8.14 -8.81 -5.19
N LEU A 97 8.26 -7.84 -6.10
CA LEU A 97 8.34 -8.02 -7.56
C LEU A 97 7.05 -8.59 -8.21
N ALA A 98 6.42 -9.59 -7.60
CA ALA A 98 5.17 -10.20 -8.04
C ALA A 98 4.20 -10.34 -6.85
N PRO A 99 2.87 -10.40 -7.09
CA PRO A 99 1.89 -10.63 -6.03
C PRO A 99 2.12 -11.99 -5.36
N VAL A 100 2.44 -11.97 -4.06
CA VAL A 100 2.65 -13.19 -3.26
C VAL A 100 1.37 -13.55 -2.49
N LYS A 101 0.67 -12.53 -1.99
CA LYS A 101 -0.59 -12.71 -1.27
C LYS A 101 -1.68 -11.88 -1.94
N ARG A 102 -2.80 -12.54 -2.26
CA ARG A 102 -3.99 -11.91 -2.83
C ARG A 102 -5.20 -12.34 -2.02
N THR A 103 -6.00 -11.37 -1.58
CA THR A 103 -7.26 -11.62 -0.89
C THR A 103 -8.36 -10.98 -1.74
N GLU A 104 -9.34 -11.79 -2.12
CA GLU A 104 -10.44 -11.37 -2.98
C GLU A 104 -11.75 -11.31 -2.19
N TYR A 105 -12.56 -10.32 -2.54
CA TYR A 105 -13.91 -10.13 -2.04
C TYR A 105 -14.84 -9.91 -3.21
N ARG A 106 -16.11 -10.32 -3.07
CA ARG A 106 -17.13 -10.07 -4.08
C ARG A 106 -17.63 -8.64 -3.94
N LEU A 107 -17.71 -7.91 -5.06
CA LEU A 107 -18.27 -6.55 -5.09
C LEU A 107 -19.74 -6.51 -4.69
N ASP A 108 -20.48 -7.60 -4.92
CA ASP A 108 -21.88 -7.74 -4.54
C ASP A 108 -22.13 -7.66 -3.02
N ALA A 109 -21.08 -7.82 -2.22
CA ALA A 109 -21.17 -7.69 -0.77
C ALA A 109 -21.14 -6.21 -0.31
N PHE A 110 -20.86 -5.27 -1.21
CA PHE A 110 -20.75 -3.86 -0.89
C PHE A 110 -21.89 -3.07 -1.52
N GLU A 111 -22.48 -2.16 -0.74
CA GLU A 111 -23.66 -1.39 -1.11
C GLU A 111 -23.34 0.06 -1.45
N TYR A 112 -22.36 0.65 -0.77
CA TYR A 112 -21.97 2.05 -0.99
C TYR A 112 -20.48 2.29 -0.71
N ILE A 113 -20.02 3.45 -1.17
CA ILE A 113 -18.67 3.97 -0.91
C ILE A 113 -18.80 5.04 0.16
N LEU A 114 -18.03 4.92 1.23
CA LEU A 114 -17.99 5.89 2.32
C LEU A 114 -16.66 6.64 2.30
N LEU A 115 -16.71 7.96 2.25
CA LEU A 115 -15.58 8.83 2.54
C LEU A 115 -15.70 9.32 3.98
N ASP A 116 -14.72 9.00 4.81
CA ASP A 116 -14.67 9.34 6.22
C ASP A 116 -13.34 10.02 6.56
N ILE A 117 -13.31 10.75 7.67
CA ILE A 117 -12.10 11.34 8.23
C ILE A 117 -11.62 10.48 9.39
N HIS A 118 -10.40 10.00 9.26
CA HIS A 118 -9.69 9.45 10.40
C HIS A 118 -8.93 10.57 11.10
N ALA A 119 -9.38 10.92 12.30
CA ALA A 119 -8.72 11.92 13.13
C ALA A 119 -7.28 11.48 13.42
N GLY A 120 -6.34 12.26 12.97
CA GLY A 120 -4.92 12.03 13.24
C GLY A 120 -4.57 12.33 14.69
N ASP A 121 -3.48 11.76 15.17
CA ASP A 121 -2.87 12.14 16.45
C ASP A 121 -2.20 13.52 16.31
N LYS A 122 -1.80 14.13 17.42
CA LYS A 122 -1.19 15.49 17.50
C LYS A 122 -0.04 15.75 16.51
N ASN A 123 0.57 14.69 15.96
CA ASN A 123 1.68 14.76 15.00
C ASN A 123 1.31 14.31 13.57
N THR A 124 0.16 13.70 13.38
CA THR A 124 -0.36 13.27 12.08
C THR A 124 -1.67 13.99 11.87
N GLY A 125 -1.75 14.86 10.87
CA GLY A 125 -3.00 15.54 10.51
C GLY A 125 -4.10 14.54 10.14
N ASP A 126 -5.33 15.02 10.11
CA ASP A 126 -6.49 14.25 9.71
C ASP A 126 -6.27 13.65 8.31
N THR A 127 -6.68 12.41 8.14
CA THR A 127 -6.50 11.67 6.89
C THR A 127 -7.84 11.19 6.38
N CYS A 128 -8.14 11.49 5.13
CA CYS A 128 -9.34 10.98 4.48
C CYS A 128 -9.17 9.51 4.12
N ILE A 129 -10.19 8.73 4.40
CA ILE A 129 -10.21 7.29 4.16
C ILE A 129 -11.44 6.93 3.33
N VAL A 130 -11.24 6.11 2.30
CA VAL A 130 -12.32 5.61 1.45
C VAL A 130 -12.56 4.14 1.76
N HIS A 131 -13.81 3.80 2.02
CA HIS A 131 -14.23 2.43 2.31
C HIS A 131 -15.29 1.97 1.34
N LEU A 132 -15.26 0.69 0.95
CA LEU A 132 -16.45 0.00 0.46
C LEU A 132 -17.17 -0.60 1.66
N VAL A 133 -18.41 -0.25 1.83
CA VAL A 133 -19.25 -0.67 2.96
C VAL A 133 -20.38 -1.56 2.43
N GLY A 134 -20.60 -2.68 3.11
CA GLY A 134 -21.67 -3.61 2.79
C GLY A 134 -22.67 -3.73 3.93
N SER A 135 -23.77 -4.45 3.70
CA SER A 135 -24.80 -4.68 4.69
C SER A 135 -24.37 -5.67 5.78
N GLY A 136 -24.97 -5.51 6.95
CA GLY A 136 -24.83 -6.44 8.08
C GLY A 136 -23.41 -6.46 8.67
N ASN A 137 -22.84 -7.67 8.82
CA ASN A 137 -21.50 -7.87 9.39
C ASN A 137 -20.36 -7.85 8.36
N THR A 138 -20.58 -7.30 7.17
CA THR A 138 -19.55 -7.19 6.15
C THR A 138 -18.45 -6.24 6.63
N VAL A 139 -17.22 -6.72 6.72
CA VAL A 139 -16.08 -5.89 7.12
C VAL A 139 -15.81 -4.86 6.03
N PRO A 140 -15.77 -3.55 6.38
CA PRO A 140 -15.47 -2.51 5.41
C PRO A 140 -14.13 -2.77 4.70
N PHE A 141 -14.12 -2.61 3.37
CA PHE A 141 -12.90 -2.79 2.59
C PHE A 141 -12.26 -1.43 2.36
N TYR A 142 -11.07 -1.25 2.95
CA TYR A 142 -10.30 -0.02 2.81
C TYR A 142 -9.70 0.10 1.41
N ILE A 143 -9.98 1.22 0.76
CA ILE A 143 -9.37 1.60 -0.52
C ILE A 143 -8.32 2.68 -0.26
N PRO A 144 -7.06 2.48 -0.67
CA PRO A 144 -6.06 3.52 -0.58
C PRO A 144 -6.52 4.76 -1.35
N SER A 145 -6.51 5.91 -0.69
CA SER A 145 -6.92 7.19 -1.26
C SER A 145 -5.88 8.27 -0.95
N PRO A 146 -5.89 9.41 -1.65
CA PRO A 146 -5.14 10.58 -1.24
C PRO A 146 -5.51 10.99 0.19
N ALA A 147 -4.55 11.55 0.91
CA ALA A 147 -4.77 12.01 2.28
C ALA A 147 -5.61 13.31 2.32
N ASP A 148 -5.55 14.10 1.25
CA ASP A 148 -6.30 15.34 1.11
C ASP A 148 -7.76 15.07 0.71
N TYR A 149 -8.69 15.84 1.29
CA TYR A 149 -10.13 15.69 1.08
C TYR A 149 -10.55 15.78 -0.40
N GLU A 150 -10.08 16.80 -1.10
CA GLU A 150 -10.40 16.98 -2.52
C GLU A 150 -9.99 15.78 -3.40
N GLY A 151 -8.81 15.24 -3.12
CA GLY A 151 -8.29 14.07 -3.83
C GLY A 151 -9.06 12.80 -3.48
N ALA A 152 -9.36 12.60 -2.19
CA ALA A 152 -10.12 11.44 -1.73
C ALA A 152 -11.55 11.46 -2.27
N ARG A 153 -12.21 12.63 -2.27
CA ARG A 153 -13.54 12.83 -2.82
C ARG A 153 -13.58 12.50 -4.33
N LYS A 154 -12.66 13.07 -5.12
CA LYS A 154 -12.58 12.77 -6.56
C LYS A 154 -12.32 11.29 -6.84
N ALA A 155 -11.50 10.65 -6.01
CA ALA A 155 -11.26 9.22 -6.12
C ALA A 155 -12.53 8.42 -5.81
N SER A 156 -13.31 8.82 -4.80
CA SER A 156 -14.59 8.20 -4.44
C SER A 156 -15.64 8.37 -5.53
N GLU A 157 -15.76 9.57 -6.10
CA GLU A 157 -16.66 9.84 -7.22
C GLU A 157 -16.30 8.98 -8.45
N GLN A 158 -15.02 8.91 -8.83
CA GLN A 158 -14.56 8.04 -9.92
C GLN A 158 -14.85 6.57 -9.67
N LEU A 159 -14.73 6.13 -8.41
CA LEU A 159 -15.01 4.76 -8.03
C LEU A 159 -16.51 4.47 -8.07
N SER A 160 -17.34 5.42 -7.62
CA SER A 160 -18.81 5.36 -7.68
C SER A 160 -19.28 5.25 -9.12
N ASP A 161 -18.78 6.09 -10.01
CA ASP A 161 -19.10 6.04 -11.45
C ASP A 161 -18.67 4.71 -12.09
N PHE A 162 -17.51 4.20 -11.69
CA PHE A 162 -17.00 2.95 -12.23
C PHE A 162 -17.80 1.73 -11.75
N LEU A 163 -18.15 1.68 -10.47
CA LEU A 163 -18.84 0.54 -9.87
C LEU A 163 -20.37 0.61 -10.03
N GLY A 164 -20.91 1.82 -10.22
CA GLY A 164 -22.35 2.06 -10.25
C GLY A 164 -23.01 1.90 -8.87
N ILE A 165 -22.27 2.14 -7.77
CA ILE A 165 -22.79 2.13 -6.40
C ILE A 165 -22.75 3.54 -5.82
N PRO A 166 -23.68 3.89 -4.88
CA PRO A 166 -23.76 5.24 -4.32
C PRO A 166 -22.51 5.61 -3.53
N PHE A 167 -22.23 6.90 -3.50
CA PHE A 167 -21.16 7.51 -2.73
C PHE A 167 -21.76 8.35 -1.61
N GLU A 168 -21.29 8.18 -0.38
CA GLU A 168 -21.66 8.92 0.81
C GLU A 168 -20.42 9.65 1.36
N ASP A 169 -20.58 10.94 1.63
CA ASP A 169 -19.54 11.83 2.12
C ASP A 169 -19.85 12.21 3.58
N ALA A 170 -19.37 11.39 4.52
CA ALA A 170 -19.58 11.63 5.96
C ALA A 170 -18.83 12.89 6.48
N VAL A 171 -17.87 13.41 5.72
CA VAL A 171 -17.12 14.63 6.08
C VAL A 171 -18.03 15.85 6.03
N VAL A 172 -18.89 15.93 5.04
CA VAL A 172 -19.84 17.06 4.88
C VAL A 172 -21.02 16.93 5.83
N GLU A 173 -21.51 15.72 6.07
CA GLU A 173 -22.63 15.49 6.99
C GLU A 173 -22.27 15.79 8.45
N GLY A 174 -21.04 15.45 8.89
CA GLY A 174 -20.58 15.75 10.25
C GLY A 174 -20.38 17.25 10.56
N GLN A 175 -20.28 18.11 9.55
CA GLN A 175 -20.19 19.57 9.72
C GLN A 175 -21.58 20.25 9.82
N GLY A 176 -22.65 19.56 9.47
CA GLY A 176 -24.02 20.10 9.51
C GLY A 176 -24.67 20.11 10.89
N ASP A 177 -24.21 19.32 11.84
CA ASP A 177 -24.85 19.14 13.15
C ASP A 177 -24.27 20.02 14.28
N THR A 178 -23.39 20.97 13.97
CA THR A 178 -22.78 21.89 14.94
C THR A 178 -23.30 23.34 14.83
N ASN A 179 -24.61 23.53 14.60
CA ASN A 179 -25.27 24.83 14.73
C ASN A 179 -26.37 24.80 15.79
#